data_3aad0edf929a1a210bd3f1fe515b0346
#
_entry.id   3aad0edf929a1a210bd3f1fe515b0346
#
_cell.length_a   1.000
_cell.length_b   1.000
_cell.length_c   1.000
_cell.angle_alpha   90.00
_cell.angle_beta   90.00
_cell.angle_gamma   90.00
#
_symmetry.space_group_name_H-M   'P 1'
#
loop_
_entity.id
_entity.type
_entity.pdbx_description
1 polymer ?
#
loop_
_entity_poly.entity_id
_entity_poly.type
_entity_poly.pdbx_seq_one_letter_code
_entity_poly.pdbx_strand_id
1 'polypeptide(L)'
;MNKQHPTNHSMQRRMATHNYALSGTYHITMHVAEGMGQPFGQVQGSLEQPDGSSDAPHVALTPVGNMVCEELLTSISKHYGMIKVDTFVVMPEHLHVLLQVSAPIVSSNGRPTHLGQVIAGFKKGCNRRYWAITEQNAPTGEPPATIPAPRVPSGSPAEMQSSASPASSAPSTSPLE
;
A
#
# COMPACT_ATOMS: atom_id res chain seq x y z
N MET A 1 -33.33 -7.93 0.63
CA MET A 1 -32.05 -8.58 0.32
C MET A 1 -30.93 -7.63 0.74
N ASN A 2 -30.25 -7.94 1.83
CA ASN A 2 -29.23 -7.10 2.44
C ASN A 2 -27.92 -7.30 1.68
N LYS A 3 -27.49 -6.34 0.86
CA LYS A 3 -26.19 -6.36 0.19
C LYS A 3 -25.13 -6.08 1.26
N GLN A 4 -24.50 -7.12 1.78
CA GLN A 4 -23.30 -6.98 2.57
C GLN A 4 -22.20 -6.38 1.68
N HIS A 5 -21.75 -5.18 2.00
CA HIS A 5 -20.54 -4.59 1.44
C HIS A 5 -19.35 -5.54 1.73
N PRO A 6 -18.49 -5.84 0.76
CA PRO A 6 -17.27 -6.60 1.04
C PRO A 6 -16.44 -5.79 2.03
N THR A 7 -16.33 -6.31 3.23
CA THR A 7 -15.42 -5.79 4.26
C THR A 7 -14.01 -5.84 3.72
N ASN A 8 -13.32 -4.71 3.77
CA ASN A 8 -11.97 -4.56 3.25
C ASN A 8 -11.01 -5.42 4.10
N HIS A 9 -10.82 -6.69 3.70
CA HIS A 9 -10.03 -7.70 4.42
C HIS A 9 -8.58 -7.29 4.73
N SER A 10 -8.06 -6.25 4.05
CA SER A 10 -6.69 -5.79 4.26
C SER A 10 -6.47 -5.12 5.63
N MET A 11 -7.50 -4.57 6.24
CA MET A 11 -7.41 -3.95 7.57
C MET A 11 -7.47 -4.96 8.72
N GLN A 12 -8.10 -6.12 8.52
CA GLN A 12 -8.22 -7.16 9.57
C GLN A 12 -6.91 -7.90 9.86
N ARG A 13 -5.90 -7.79 9.00
CA ARG A 13 -4.58 -8.45 9.15
C ARG A 13 -3.62 -7.68 10.05
N ARG A 14 -3.98 -6.51 10.54
CA ARG A 14 -3.18 -5.71 11.46
C ARG A 14 -3.68 -5.88 12.89
N MET A 15 -2.77 -6.01 13.83
CA MET A 15 -3.16 -5.98 15.25
C MET A 15 -3.69 -4.60 15.60
N ALA A 16 -4.96 -4.53 15.98
CA ALA A 16 -5.64 -3.25 16.27
C ALA A 16 -5.03 -2.49 17.45
N THR A 17 -4.41 -3.21 18.39
CA THR A 17 -3.82 -2.66 19.61
C THR A 17 -2.32 -2.32 19.47
N HIS A 18 -1.67 -2.67 18.34
CA HIS A 18 -0.25 -2.42 18.17
C HIS A 18 0.03 -1.05 17.57
N ASN A 19 0.98 -0.32 18.18
CA ASN A 19 1.43 0.96 17.68
C ASN A 19 2.56 0.78 16.66
N TYR A 20 2.24 0.84 15.39
CA TYR A 20 3.16 0.69 14.26
C TYR A 20 4.08 1.90 14.02
N ALA A 21 4.12 2.87 14.92
CA ALA A 21 5.09 3.98 14.89
C ALA A 21 6.33 3.70 15.75
N LEU A 22 6.31 2.66 16.58
CA LEU A 22 7.36 2.35 17.54
C LEU A 22 8.51 1.56 16.90
N SER A 23 9.65 1.55 17.60
CA SER A 23 10.79 0.67 17.30
C SER A 23 10.41 -0.80 17.46
N GLY A 24 11.07 -1.66 16.68
CA GLY A 24 10.83 -3.10 16.70
C GLY A 24 11.18 -3.76 15.38
N THR A 25 10.99 -5.06 15.31
CA THR A 25 11.15 -5.86 14.09
C THR A 25 9.78 -6.21 13.53
N TYR A 26 9.57 -5.92 12.24
CA TYR A 26 8.29 -6.10 11.58
C TYR A 26 8.43 -7.01 10.36
N HIS A 27 7.69 -8.11 10.37
CA HIS A 27 7.52 -8.94 9.18
C HIS A 27 6.29 -8.46 8.40
N ILE A 28 6.49 -8.13 7.13
CA ILE A 28 5.46 -7.59 6.27
C ILE A 28 5.33 -8.45 5.02
N THR A 29 4.10 -8.79 4.68
CA THR A 29 3.77 -9.44 3.41
C THR A 29 2.98 -8.47 2.55
N MET A 30 3.42 -8.30 1.31
CA MET A 30 2.77 -7.43 0.32
C MET A 30 2.43 -8.23 -0.92
N HIS A 31 1.15 -8.26 -1.29
CA HIS A 31 0.66 -8.92 -2.50
C HIS A 31 0.49 -7.90 -3.63
N VAL A 32 0.60 -8.38 -4.87
CA VAL A 32 0.14 -7.65 -6.05
C VAL A 32 -1.38 -7.50 -6.02
N ALA A 33 -1.91 -6.61 -6.85
CA ALA A 33 -3.35 -6.47 -7.02
C ALA A 33 -3.95 -7.75 -7.62
N GLU A 34 -5.18 -8.05 -7.23
CA GLU A 34 -5.93 -9.16 -7.79
C GLU A 34 -6.02 -9.06 -9.32
N GLY A 35 -5.82 -10.19 -10.01
CA GLY A 35 -5.84 -10.25 -11.47
C GLY A 35 -4.53 -9.94 -12.17
N MET A 36 -3.48 -9.51 -11.47
CA MET A 36 -2.18 -9.24 -12.08
C MET A 36 -1.32 -10.49 -12.36
N GLY A 37 -1.75 -11.66 -11.90
CA GLY A 37 -0.97 -12.90 -12.05
C GLY A 37 0.35 -12.87 -11.28
N GLN A 38 1.43 -13.28 -11.92
CA GLN A 38 2.77 -13.42 -11.33
C GLN A 38 3.77 -12.41 -11.92
N PRO A 39 3.61 -11.10 -11.66
CA PRO A 39 4.40 -10.09 -12.35
C PRO A 39 5.85 -10.00 -11.87
N PHE A 40 6.19 -10.57 -10.70
CA PHE A 40 7.54 -10.43 -10.13
C PHE A 40 8.51 -11.50 -10.62
N GLY A 41 8.03 -12.68 -11.02
CA GLY A 41 8.91 -13.75 -11.42
C GLY A 41 8.20 -15.08 -11.63
N GLN A 42 8.99 -16.11 -11.90
CA GLN A 42 8.52 -17.49 -12.03
C GLN A 42 9.41 -18.41 -11.22
N VAL A 43 8.85 -19.43 -10.60
CA VAL A 43 9.62 -20.47 -9.91
C VAL A 43 10.30 -21.33 -10.96
N GLN A 44 11.61 -21.53 -10.81
CA GLN A 44 12.44 -22.39 -11.64
C GLN A 44 13.25 -23.32 -10.75
N GLY A 45 13.83 -24.36 -11.32
CA GLY A 45 14.64 -25.35 -10.65
C GLY A 45 13.88 -26.64 -10.28
N SER A 46 14.61 -27.60 -9.72
CA SER A 46 14.09 -28.91 -9.32
C SER A 46 14.21 -29.12 -7.82
N LEU A 47 13.15 -29.63 -7.19
CA LEU A 47 13.14 -30.00 -5.77
C LEU A 47 14.08 -31.16 -5.43
N GLU A 48 14.56 -31.90 -6.45
CA GLU A 48 15.48 -33.02 -6.25
C GLU A 48 16.94 -32.58 -6.12
N GLN A 49 17.22 -31.29 -6.39
CA GLN A 49 18.56 -30.74 -6.30
C GLN A 49 18.85 -30.17 -4.91
N PRO A 50 20.07 -30.37 -4.39
CA PRO A 50 20.45 -29.81 -3.10
C PRO A 50 20.48 -28.28 -3.12
N ASP A 51 20.18 -27.67 -1.99
CA ASP A 51 20.30 -26.22 -1.80
C ASP A 51 21.69 -25.72 -2.19
N GLY A 52 21.73 -24.64 -2.97
CA GLY A 52 22.98 -24.04 -3.45
C GLY A 52 23.48 -24.57 -4.81
N SER A 53 22.81 -25.57 -5.42
CA SER A 53 23.08 -25.93 -6.82
C SER A 53 22.44 -24.90 -7.76
N SER A 54 22.95 -24.80 -9.01
CA SER A 54 22.38 -23.92 -10.03
C SER A 54 20.92 -24.27 -10.40
N ASP A 55 20.53 -25.52 -10.15
CA ASP A 55 19.21 -26.04 -10.45
C ASP A 55 18.31 -26.18 -9.21
N ALA A 56 18.75 -25.69 -8.05
CA ALA A 56 17.92 -25.61 -6.85
C ALA A 56 16.71 -24.67 -7.08
N PRO A 57 15.58 -24.91 -6.42
CA PRO A 57 14.41 -24.07 -6.57
C PRO A 57 14.69 -22.60 -6.27
N HIS A 58 14.39 -21.72 -7.21
CA HIS A 58 14.56 -20.27 -7.06
C HIS A 58 13.49 -19.53 -7.86
N VAL A 59 13.34 -18.22 -7.58
CA VAL A 59 12.48 -17.35 -8.37
C VAL A 59 13.34 -16.61 -9.41
N ALA A 60 13.14 -16.91 -10.68
CA ALA A 60 13.69 -16.10 -11.76
C ALA A 60 12.87 -14.82 -11.88
N LEU A 61 13.47 -13.69 -11.46
CA LEU A 61 12.80 -12.41 -11.43
C LEU A 61 12.61 -11.82 -12.82
N THR A 62 11.44 -11.22 -13.05
CA THR A 62 11.16 -10.37 -14.22
C THR A 62 11.81 -9.00 -14.05
N PRO A 63 11.81 -8.14 -15.09
CA PRO A 63 12.20 -6.73 -14.93
C PRO A 63 11.39 -6.00 -13.85
N VAL A 64 10.11 -6.34 -13.67
CA VAL A 64 9.27 -5.79 -12.59
C VAL A 64 9.71 -6.29 -11.22
N GLY A 65 10.03 -7.59 -11.09
CA GLY A 65 10.57 -8.15 -9.84
C GLY A 65 11.88 -7.50 -9.44
N ASN A 66 12.81 -7.33 -10.38
CA ASN A 66 14.07 -6.62 -10.14
C ASN A 66 13.84 -5.17 -9.72
N MET A 67 12.95 -4.45 -10.39
CA MET A 67 12.57 -3.09 -10.03
C MET A 67 12.01 -2.98 -8.61
N VAL A 68 11.21 -3.96 -8.17
CA VAL A 68 10.67 -4.01 -6.81
C VAL A 68 11.78 -4.20 -5.78
N CYS A 69 12.77 -5.09 -6.05
CA CYS A 69 13.95 -5.26 -5.20
C CYS A 69 14.73 -3.96 -5.05
N GLU A 70 15.04 -3.30 -6.16
CA GLU A 70 15.77 -2.02 -6.15
C GLU A 70 15.02 -0.93 -5.38
N GLU A 71 13.71 -0.79 -5.63
CA GLU A 71 12.90 0.19 -4.92
C GLU A 71 12.87 -0.08 -3.42
N LEU A 72 12.77 -1.37 -3.01
CA LEU A 72 12.79 -1.75 -1.60
C LEU A 72 14.09 -1.33 -0.91
N LEU A 73 15.23 -1.65 -1.53
CA LEU A 73 16.55 -1.39 -0.96
C LEU A 73 16.91 0.10 -0.95
N THR A 74 16.40 0.87 -1.91
CA THR A 74 16.77 2.28 -2.06
C THR A 74 15.80 3.23 -1.38
N SER A 75 14.48 3.04 -1.56
CA SER A 75 13.51 4.06 -1.16
C SER A 75 13.29 4.12 0.35
N ILE A 76 13.19 2.96 1.02
CA ILE A 76 12.91 2.92 2.47
C ILE A 76 14.06 3.56 3.25
N SER A 77 15.29 3.09 3.05
CA SER A 77 16.46 3.58 3.77
C SER A 77 16.78 5.04 3.44
N LYS A 78 16.49 5.49 2.21
CA LYS A 78 16.71 6.90 1.79
C LYS A 78 15.79 7.87 2.52
N HIS A 79 14.52 7.47 2.74
CA HIS A 79 13.51 8.36 3.33
C HIS A 79 13.35 8.18 4.84
N TYR A 80 13.77 7.05 5.39
CA TYR A 80 13.58 6.67 6.79
C TYR A 80 14.85 6.04 7.36
N GLY A 81 15.82 6.87 7.75
CA GLY A 81 17.12 6.39 8.25
C GLY A 81 17.05 5.50 9.50
N MET A 82 15.93 5.53 10.25
CA MET A 82 15.68 4.64 11.37
C MET A 82 15.16 3.26 10.95
N ILE A 83 14.89 3.03 9.65
CA ILE A 83 14.37 1.75 9.15
C ILE A 83 15.43 1.08 8.28
N LYS A 84 15.79 -0.14 8.64
CA LYS A 84 16.69 -1.01 7.88
C LYS A 84 15.89 -2.17 7.30
N VAL A 85 16.09 -2.46 6.02
CA VAL A 85 15.66 -3.72 5.41
C VAL A 85 16.67 -4.78 5.85
N ASP A 86 16.23 -5.73 6.66
CA ASP A 86 17.10 -6.79 7.20
C ASP A 86 17.22 -7.95 6.21
N THR A 87 16.09 -8.50 5.81
CA THR A 87 16.02 -9.53 4.78
C THR A 87 14.69 -9.45 4.03
N PHE A 88 14.65 -10.01 2.83
CA PHE A 88 13.41 -10.09 2.05
C PHE A 88 13.45 -11.27 1.07
N VAL A 89 12.27 -11.70 0.65
CA VAL A 89 12.08 -12.71 -0.40
C VAL A 89 11.00 -12.23 -1.35
N VAL A 90 11.33 -12.19 -2.64
CA VAL A 90 10.37 -11.89 -3.70
C VAL A 90 9.84 -13.19 -4.28
N MET A 91 8.57 -13.41 -4.11
CA MET A 91 7.81 -14.52 -4.68
C MET A 91 7.12 -14.04 -5.97
N PRO A 92 6.62 -14.94 -6.83
CA PRO A 92 6.02 -14.53 -8.10
C PRO A 92 4.94 -13.45 -8.02
N GLU A 93 4.13 -13.45 -6.96
CA GLU A 93 2.96 -12.56 -6.79
C GLU A 93 2.95 -11.78 -5.47
N HIS A 94 3.98 -11.96 -4.63
CA HIS A 94 4.06 -11.29 -3.34
C HIS A 94 5.50 -11.11 -2.88
N LEU A 95 5.69 -10.24 -1.90
CA LEU A 95 6.97 -9.90 -1.29
C LEU A 95 6.86 -10.06 0.22
N HIS A 96 7.78 -10.81 0.80
CA HIS A 96 8.04 -10.82 2.24
C HIS A 96 9.23 -9.92 2.55
N VAL A 97 9.12 -9.11 3.59
CA VAL A 97 10.23 -8.27 4.06
C VAL A 97 10.26 -8.22 5.58
N LEU A 98 11.45 -8.32 6.13
CA LEU A 98 11.73 -8.08 7.54
C LEU A 98 12.39 -6.72 7.68
N LEU A 99 11.73 -5.82 8.41
CA LEU A 99 12.20 -4.48 8.67
C LEU A 99 12.60 -4.32 10.14
N GLN A 100 13.78 -3.77 10.39
CA GLN A 100 14.21 -3.33 11.71
C GLN A 100 13.98 -1.83 11.83
N VAL A 101 13.20 -1.41 12.83
CA VAL A 101 12.93 -0.03 13.17
C VAL A 101 13.65 0.30 14.48
N SER A 102 14.68 1.12 14.43
CA SER A 102 15.57 1.40 15.58
C SER A 102 15.05 2.50 16.51
N ALA A 103 14.16 3.36 16.01
CA ALA A 103 13.58 4.49 16.75
C ALA A 103 12.16 4.79 16.25
N PRO A 104 11.34 5.58 16.99
CA PRO A 104 10.03 6.02 16.51
C PRO A 104 10.12 6.62 15.12
N ILE A 105 9.19 6.22 14.25
CA ILE A 105 9.24 6.58 12.84
C ILE A 105 8.85 8.06 12.65
N VAL A 106 9.74 8.80 12.00
CA VAL A 106 9.50 10.18 11.57
C VAL A 106 9.74 10.30 10.07
N SER A 107 8.95 11.13 9.42
CA SER A 107 9.13 11.44 7.99
C SER A 107 10.31 12.40 7.78
N SER A 108 10.73 12.59 6.53
CA SER A 108 11.86 13.47 6.16
C SER A 108 11.70 14.92 6.62
N ASN A 109 10.46 15.38 6.87
CA ASN A 109 10.15 16.70 7.42
C ASN A 109 9.96 16.71 8.95
N GLY A 110 10.41 15.66 9.66
CA GLY A 110 10.38 15.55 11.12
C GLY A 110 9.01 15.25 11.71
N ARG A 111 7.98 14.99 10.91
CA ARG A 111 6.63 14.67 11.43
C ARG A 111 6.54 13.20 11.85
N PRO A 112 5.95 12.91 13.03
CA PRO A 112 5.67 11.53 13.41
C PRO A 112 4.83 10.83 12.34
N THR A 113 5.19 9.59 12.05
CA THR A 113 4.50 8.76 11.09
C THR A 113 4.48 7.31 11.57
N HIS A 114 3.93 6.41 10.80
CA HIS A 114 3.85 4.99 11.15
C HIS A 114 4.20 4.10 9.96
N LEU A 115 4.51 2.84 10.23
CA LEU A 115 4.97 1.88 9.24
C LEU A 115 4.02 1.75 8.03
N GLY A 116 2.72 1.89 8.23
CA GLY A 116 1.75 1.88 7.13
C GLY A 116 1.98 2.99 6.09
N GLN A 117 2.43 4.18 6.51
CA GLN A 117 2.77 5.27 5.59
C GLN A 117 4.07 4.98 4.83
N VAL A 118 5.05 4.38 5.50
CA VAL A 118 6.30 3.92 4.86
C VAL A 118 6.00 2.95 3.73
N ILE A 119 5.18 1.93 4.01
CA ILE A 119 4.77 0.93 3.00
C ILE A 119 3.92 1.54 1.89
N ALA A 120 3.04 2.50 2.20
CA ALA A 120 2.29 3.22 1.17
C ALA A 120 3.22 4.03 0.25
N GLY A 121 4.25 4.67 0.80
CA GLY A 121 5.28 5.36 0.03
C GLY A 121 6.05 4.43 -0.90
N PHE A 122 6.52 3.30 -0.38
CA PHE A 122 7.17 2.25 -1.17
C PHE A 122 6.28 1.76 -2.33
N LYS A 123 5.02 1.39 -2.06
CA LYS A 123 4.07 0.97 -3.09
C LYS A 123 3.85 2.03 -4.17
N LYS A 124 3.77 3.31 -3.76
CA LYS A 124 3.66 4.44 -4.71
C LYS A 124 4.91 4.55 -5.61
N GLY A 125 6.11 4.34 -5.04
CA GLY A 125 7.36 4.29 -5.79
C GLY A 125 7.36 3.16 -6.82
N CYS A 126 7.00 1.94 -6.40
CA CYS A 126 6.86 0.79 -7.30
C CYS A 126 5.88 1.06 -8.44
N ASN A 127 4.69 1.60 -8.15
CA ASN A 127 3.70 1.91 -9.19
C ASN A 127 4.23 2.90 -10.22
N ARG A 128 4.90 3.97 -9.78
CA ARG A 128 5.48 4.96 -10.69
C ARG A 128 6.52 4.32 -11.62
N ARG A 129 7.40 3.47 -11.09
CA ARG A 129 8.43 2.77 -11.88
C ARG A 129 7.83 1.70 -12.79
N TYR A 130 6.79 1.01 -12.35
CA TYR A 130 6.05 0.04 -13.14
C TYR A 130 5.49 0.67 -14.43
N TRP A 131 4.83 1.81 -14.31
CA TRP A 131 4.30 2.52 -15.49
C TRP A 131 5.42 2.96 -16.44
N ALA A 132 6.53 3.45 -15.93
CA ALA A 132 7.68 3.80 -16.77
C ALA A 132 8.24 2.59 -17.57
N ILE A 133 8.28 1.40 -16.96
CA ILE A 133 8.70 0.17 -17.63
C ILE A 133 7.68 -0.26 -18.71
N THR A 134 6.38 -0.19 -18.40
CA THR A 134 5.32 -0.62 -19.33
C THR A 134 5.18 0.33 -20.51
N GLU A 135 5.32 1.63 -20.30
CA GLU A 135 5.33 2.63 -21.38
C GLU A 135 6.51 2.45 -22.34
N GLN A 136 7.69 2.10 -21.81
CA GLN A 136 8.87 1.81 -22.66
C GLN A 136 8.75 0.53 -23.47
N ASN A 137 7.97 -0.45 -23.00
CA ASN A 137 7.74 -1.74 -23.64
C ASN A 137 6.43 -1.79 -24.45
N ALA A 138 5.65 -0.71 -24.49
CA ALA A 138 4.45 -0.65 -25.30
C ALA A 138 4.83 -0.67 -26.78
N PRO A 139 4.26 -1.58 -27.61
CA PRO A 139 4.46 -1.53 -29.05
C PRO A 139 3.95 -0.19 -29.57
N THR A 140 4.79 0.49 -30.34
CA THR A 140 4.52 1.82 -30.90
C THR A 140 3.23 1.74 -31.73
N GLY A 141 2.10 2.19 -31.18
CA GLY A 141 0.84 2.28 -31.94
C GLY A 141 -0.48 2.01 -31.20
N GLU A 142 -0.47 1.47 -30.00
CA GLU A 142 -1.72 1.24 -29.29
C GLU A 142 -1.63 1.79 -27.86
N PRO A 143 -2.53 2.70 -27.45
CA PRO A 143 -2.52 3.18 -26.07
C PRO A 143 -2.79 2.00 -25.11
N PRO A 144 -2.06 1.90 -23.98
CA PRO A 144 -2.27 0.82 -23.02
C PRO A 144 -3.74 0.81 -22.60
N ALA A 145 -4.33 -0.38 -22.59
CA ALA A 145 -5.71 -0.59 -22.16
C ALA A 145 -5.89 0.11 -20.82
N THR A 146 -6.76 1.11 -20.78
CA THR A 146 -7.07 1.90 -19.58
C THR A 146 -7.59 0.93 -18.53
N ILE A 147 -6.81 0.68 -17.48
CA ILE A 147 -7.31 -0.01 -16.30
C ILE A 147 -8.44 0.87 -15.77
N PRO A 148 -9.68 0.35 -15.67
CA PRO A 148 -10.79 1.15 -15.20
C PRO A 148 -10.45 1.70 -13.81
N ALA A 149 -10.46 3.02 -13.69
CA ALA A 149 -10.30 3.68 -12.41
C ALA A 149 -11.32 3.09 -11.41
N PRO A 150 -10.95 2.90 -10.14
CA PRO A 150 -11.88 2.43 -9.13
C PRO A 150 -13.09 3.38 -9.15
N ARG A 151 -14.28 2.82 -9.43
CA ARG A 151 -15.52 3.58 -9.44
C ARG A 151 -15.71 4.23 -8.08
N VAL A 152 -15.53 5.52 -8.03
CA VAL A 152 -16.00 6.33 -6.92
C VAL A 152 -17.52 6.29 -7.00
N PRO A 153 -18.27 5.84 -5.99
CA PRO A 153 -19.72 5.91 -6.01
C PRO A 153 -20.10 7.39 -6.05
N SER A 154 -20.72 7.81 -7.15
CA SER A 154 -21.35 9.11 -7.26
C SER A 154 -22.56 9.13 -6.33
N GLY A 155 -22.37 9.62 -5.12
CA GLY A 155 -23.45 10.02 -4.25
C GLY A 155 -24.06 11.31 -4.82
N SER A 156 -25.24 11.21 -5.39
CA SER A 156 -26.08 12.38 -5.69
C SER A 156 -26.33 13.18 -4.41
N PRO A 157 -26.17 14.49 -4.41
CA PRO A 157 -26.64 15.31 -3.31
C PRO A 157 -28.17 15.32 -3.34
N ALA A 158 -28.80 14.72 -2.32
CA ALA A 158 -30.22 14.87 -2.08
C ALA A 158 -30.52 16.34 -1.78
N GLU A 159 -31.42 16.88 -2.56
CA GLU A 159 -32.08 18.19 -2.35
C GLU A 159 -32.55 18.32 -0.89
N MET A 160 -31.96 19.25 -0.17
CA MET A 160 -32.48 19.73 1.09
C MET A 160 -33.46 20.88 0.77
N GLN A 161 -34.73 20.51 0.64
CA GLN A 161 -35.80 21.50 0.53
C GLN A 161 -35.89 22.28 1.84
N SER A 162 -35.65 23.59 1.72
CA SER A 162 -35.92 24.63 2.67
C SER A 162 -37.42 24.72 2.90
N SER A 163 -37.92 24.52 4.10
CA SER A 163 -39.17 25.06 4.57
C SER A 163 -38.94 26.02 5.72
N ALA A 164 -38.88 27.29 5.38
CA ALA A 164 -38.99 28.39 6.32
C ALA A 164 -40.44 28.51 6.79
N SER A 165 -40.65 28.72 8.08
CA SER A 165 -41.80 29.46 8.60
C SER A 165 -41.41 30.11 9.93
N PRO A 166 -41.86 31.35 10.11
CA PRO A 166 -41.44 32.22 11.19
C PRO A 166 -42.48 32.33 12.31
N ALA A 167 -42.08 32.87 13.42
CA ALA A 167 -42.80 33.70 14.37
C ALA A 167 -42.47 33.31 15.81
N SER A 168 -41.95 34.19 16.53
CA SER A 168 -42.56 35.28 17.26
C SER A 168 -42.24 35.19 18.78
N SER A 169 -41.84 36.33 19.27
CA SER A 169 -41.99 36.91 20.60
C SER A 169 -40.93 36.62 21.69
N ALA A 170 -40.15 37.65 21.93
CA ALA A 170 -39.65 38.04 23.24
C ALA A 170 -40.81 38.55 24.14
N PRO A 171 -40.70 38.80 25.49
CA PRO A 171 -39.60 39.58 26.06
C PRO A 171 -39.15 39.22 27.52
N SER A 172 -38.02 39.84 27.90
CA SER A 172 -37.67 40.47 29.18
C SER A 172 -37.73 39.67 30.51
N THR A 173 -36.64 39.61 31.27
CA THR A 173 -36.38 40.44 32.44
C THR A 173 -35.17 39.95 33.18
N SER A 174 -34.18 40.79 33.40
CA SER A 174 -33.19 40.76 34.50
C SER A 174 -33.90 41.23 35.80
N PRO A 175 -33.27 41.28 36.98
CA PRO A 175 -31.90 40.98 37.44
C PRO A 175 -31.85 40.38 38.89
N LEU A 176 -30.61 40.35 39.47
CA LEU A 176 -30.23 40.27 40.91
C LEU A 176 -30.21 38.84 41.52
N GLU A 177 -29.16 38.37 42.06
CA GLU A 177 -28.13 38.77 43.05
C GLU A 177 -26.85 37.96 42.87
#